data_31554313dc31dd4bc108a1c710daed7d
#
_entry.id   31554313dc31dd4bc108a1c710daed7d
#
_cell.length_a   1.000
_cell.length_b   1.000
_cell.length_c   1.000
_cell.angle_alpha   90.00
_cell.angle_beta   90.00
_cell.angle_gamma   90.00
#
_symmetry.space_group_name_H-M   'P 1'
#
loop_
_entity.id
_entity.type
_entity.pdbx_description
1 polymer ?
#
loop_
_entity_poly.entity_id
_entity_poly.type
_entity_poly.pdbx_seq_one_letter_code
_entity_poly.pdbx_strand_id
1 'polypeptide(L)'
;DEHFQWLLNKAGVKYDKTWRMVPWVAIMTDAGFLSKQVSPYQHNRFPAVPMACFRKSSDGTYYGVVRGIRDQQDLINKRRSKAVFLMASNQVIMDKGALSPDELRVLRQQIAQPNGVIEVPRQLQRFEIRRDVALAVELERAAVQDKAYMREVSGASTEALGMQSNATSGKAVIARQNQSTIVSAEIYDNYGF
;
A
#
# COMPACT_ATOMS: atom_id res chain seq x y z
N ASP A 1 -24.76 -47.14 -21.07
CA ASP A 1 -23.42 -47.63 -21.46
C ASP A 1 -23.35 -49.12 -21.76
N GLU A 2 -24.49 -49.86 -21.67
CA GLU A 2 -24.56 -51.29 -22.06
C GLU A 2 -24.27 -51.48 -23.54
N HIS A 3 -24.67 -50.55 -24.38
CA HIS A 3 -24.41 -50.59 -25.82
C HIS A 3 -22.90 -50.47 -26.14
N PHE A 4 -22.18 -49.68 -25.38
CA PHE A 4 -20.74 -49.52 -25.54
C PHE A 4 -20.00 -50.78 -25.10
N GLN A 5 -20.42 -51.43 -24.01
CA GLN A 5 -19.85 -52.73 -23.57
C GLN A 5 -20.13 -53.83 -24.56
N TRP A 6 -21.33 -53.84 -25.17
CA TRP A 6 -21.67 -54.82 -26.22
C TRP A 6 -20.78 -54.65 -27.47
N LEU A 7 -20.51 -53.39 -27.88
CA LEU A 7 -19.60 -53.11 -29.01
C LEU A 7 -18.16 -53.57 -28.74
N LEU A 8 -17.65 -53.33 -27.54
CA LEU A 8 -16.31 -53.71 -27.13
C LEU A 8 -16.15 -55.26 -27.07
N ASN A 9 -17.13 -55.94 -26.54
CA ASN A 9 -17.13 -57.40 -26.48
C ASN A 9 -17.17 -58.03 -27.88
N LYS A 10 -17.92 -57.42 -28.81
CA LYS A 10 -18.01 -57.91 -30.21
C LYS A 10 -16.73 -57.64 -30.98
N ALA A 11 -15.97 -56.60 -30.66
CA ALA A 11 -14.70 -56.27 -31.30
C ALA A 11 -13.49 -57.01 -30.69
N GLY A 12 -13.66 -57.75 -29.61
CA GLY A 12 -12.58 -58.48 -28.92
C GLY A 12 -11.53 -57.55 -28.26
N VAL A 13 -11.90 -56.28 -28.04
CA VAL A 13 -11.01 -55.28 -27.48
C VAL A 13 -11.04 -55.34 -25.95
N LYS A 14 -9.88 -55.53 -25.33
CA LYS A 14 -9.73 -55.40 -23.87
C LYS A 14 -9.70 -53.93 -23.53
N TYR A 15 -10.55 -53.50 -22.59
CA TYR A 15 -10.56 -52.14 -22.09
C TYR A 15 -10.29 -52.13 -20.59
N ASP A 16 -9.62 -51.05 -20.15
CA ASP A 16 -9.40 -50.77 -18.75
C ASP A 16 -10.18 -49.48 -18.37
N LYS A 17 -10.89 -49.52 -17.26
CA LYS A 17 -11.72 -48.39 -16.82
C LYS A 17 -10.94 -47.61 -15.79
N THR A 18 -10.47 -46.43 -16.19
CA THR A 18 -9.79 -45.52 -15.30
C THR A 18 -10.70 -44.34 -14.90
N TRP A 19 -10.64 -43.96 -13.63
CA TRP A 19 -11.33 -42.78 -13.14
C TRP A 19 -10.41 -41.57 -13.22
N ARG A 20 -10.91 -40.46 -13.78
CA ARG A 20 -10.18 -39.22 -13.92
C ARG A 20 -11.01 -38.09 -13.37
N MET A 21 -10.38 -37.28 -12.51
CA MET A 21 -11.02 -36.02 -12.08
C MET A 21 -10.97 -35.01 -13.23
N VAL A 22 -12.11 -34.41 -13.54
CA VAL A 22 -12.25 -33.42 -14.61
C VAL A 22 -12.81 -32.14 -13.97
N PRO A 23 -12.15 -30.99 -14.13
CA PRO A 23 -12.68 -29.73 -13.65
C PRO A 23 -13.91 -29.32 -14.46
N TRP A 24 -14.93 -28.78 -13.76
CA TRP A 24 -16.13 -28.24 -14.35
C TRP A 24 -16.12 -26.72 -14.21
N VAL A 25 -16.63 -26.03 -15.22
CA VAL A 25 -16.92 -24.61 -15.18
C VAL A 25 -18.42 -24.43 -14.98
N ALA A 26 -18.80 -23.70 -13.95
CA ALA A 26 -20.19 -23.39 -13.66
C ALA A 26 -20.36 -21.88 -13.52
N ILE A 27 -21.33 -21.32 -14.23
CA ILE A 27 -21.78 -19.94 -14.06
C ILE A 27 -23.04 -20.00 -13.22
N MET A 28 -23.03 -19.29 -12.10
CA MET A 28 -24.17 -19.29 -11.18
C MET A 28 -24.56 -17.87 -10.79
N THR A 29 -25.82 -17.72 -10.45
CA THR A 29 -26.42 -16.53 -9.85
C THR A 29 -27.08 -16.91 -8.54
N ASP A 30 -27.58 -15.95 -7.80
CA ASP A 30 -28.34 -16.19 -6.56
C ASP A 30 -29.58 -17.07 -6.80
N ALA A 31 -30.11 -17.10 -8.02
CA ALA A 31 -31.25 -17.93 -8.43
C ALA A 31 -30.90 -19.36 -8.87
N GLY A 32 -29.60 -19.67 -9.06
CA GLY A 32 -29.14 -20.99 -9.44
C GLY A 32 -28.08 -21.01 -10.55
N PHE A 33 -27.85 -22.21 -11.12
CA PHE A 33 -26.86 -22.38 -12.19
C PHE A 33 -27.43 -21.92 -13.54
N LEU A 34 -26.72 -21.01 -14.20
CA LEU A 34 -27.00 -20.60 -15.58
C LEU A 34 -26.40 -21.56 -16.60
N SER A 35 -25.19 -22.04 -16.35
CA SER A 35 -24.49 -22.98 -17.21
C SER A 35 -23.56 -23.85 -16.37
N LYS A 36 -23.47 -25.13 -16.76
CA LYS A 36 -22.52 -26.09 -16.16
C LYS A 36 -21.97 -26.97 -17.28
N GLN A 37 -20.68 -26.88 -17.50
CA GLN A 37 -20.00 -27.65 -18.56
C GLN A 37 -18.63 -28.13 -18.10
N VAL A 38 -18.13 -29.18 -18.76
CA VAL A 38 -16.75 -29.64 -18.55
C VAL A 38 -15.81 -28.53 -19.01
N SER A 39 -14.71 -28.36 -18.30
CA SER A 39 -13.69 -27.39 -18.66
C SER A 39 -13.24 -27.57 -20.12
N PRO A 40 -13.22 -26.52 -20.94
CA PRO A 40 -12.77 -26.60 -22.32
C PRO A 40 -11.26 -26.84 -22.45
N TYR A 41 -10.51 -26.72 -21.34
CA TYR A 41 -9.05 -26.85 -21.34
C TYR A 41 -8.59 -28.29 -21.23
N GLN A 42 -7.70 -28.70 -22.12
CA GLN A 42 -7.20 -30.09 -22.20
C GLN A 42 -6.29 -30.50 -21.03
N HIS A 43 -5.68 -29.55 -20.32
CA HIS A 43 -4.73 -29.83 -19.24
C HIS A 43 -5.36 -30.35 -17.94
N ASN A 44 -6.68 -30.42 -17.82
CA ASN A 44 -7.43 -30.91 -16.65
C ASN A 44 -7.03 -30.28 -15.30
N ARG A 45 -6.59 -29.04 -15.31
CA ARG A 45 -6.25 -28.24 -14.11
C ARG A 45 -7.11 -26.99 -14.07
N PHE A 46 -7.12 -26.33 -12.93
CA PHE A 46 -7.71 -24.98 -12.86
C PHE A 46 -6.98 -24.05 -13.83
N PRO A 47 -7.72 -23.30 -14.67
CA PRO A 47 -7.12 -22.37 -15.63
C PRO A 47 -6.60 -21.08 -14.99
N ALA A 48 -6.90 -20.86 -13.72
CA ALA A 48 -6.43 -19.70 -12.97
C ALA A 48 -5.15 -20.07 -12.22
N VAL A 49 -4.07 -19.38 -12.55
CA VAL A 49 -2.78 -19.51 -11.85
C VAL A 49 -2.66 -18.32 -10.90
N PRO A 50 -2.57 -18.55 -9.57
CA PRO A 50 -2.35 -17.48 -8.62
C PRO A 50 -0.93 -16.94 -8.79
N MET A 51 -0.83 -15.62 -9.03
CA MET A 51 0.45 -14.92 -9.09
C MET A 51 0.63 -14.16 -7.79
N ALA A 52 1.73 -14.41 -7.10
CA ALA A 52 2.05 -13.75 -5.85
C ALA A 52 3.53 -13.35 -5.80
N CYS A 53 3.81 -12.14 -5.26
CA CYS A 53 5.17 -11.66 -5.16
C CYS A 53 5.99 -12.50 -4.18
N PHE A 54 5.43 -12.76 -3.01
CA PHE A 54 6.11 -13.45 -1.91
C PHE A 54 5.19 -14.46 -1.23
N ARG A 55 5.82 -15.40 -0.53
CA ARG A 55 5.12 -16.41 0.26
C ARG A 55 5.70 -16.44 1.68
N LYS A 56 4.84 -16.42 2.69
CA LYS A 56 5.29 -16.58 4.07
C LYS A 56 5.79 -18.01 4.32
N SER A 57 6.92 -18.12 4.99
CA SER A 57 7.50 -19.41 5.38
C SER A 57 6.69 -20.14 6.45
N SER A 58 5.95 -19.40 7.30
CA SER A 58 5.22 -19.98 8.45
C SER A 58 3.94 -20.72 8.07
N ASP A 59 3.14 -20.13 7.20
CA ASP A 59 1.78 -20.60 6.86
C ASP A 59 1.54 -20.73 5.35
N GLY A 60 2.54 -20.39 4.54
CA GLY A 60 2.46 -20.44 3.10
C GLY A 60 1.54 -19.40 2.46
N THR A 61 0.97 -18.46 3.22
CA THR A 61 0.11 -17.41 2.68
C THR A 61 0.87 -16.45 1.77
N TYR A 62 0.24 -16.11 0.66
CA TYR A 62 0.80 -15.18 -0.32
C TYR A 62 0.64 -13.74 0.12
N TYR A 63 1.62 -12.89 -0.20
CA TYR A 63 1.55 -11.45 0.03
C TYR A 63 2.30 -10.65 -1.04
N GLY A 64 1.95 -9.38 -1.18
CA GLY A 64 2.57 -8.47 -2.14
C GLY A 64 3.60 -7.54 -1.51
N VAL A 65 4.30 -6.77 -2.36
CA VAL A 65 5.31 -5.76 -2.00
C VAL A 65 4.76 -4.73 -1.00
N VAL A 66 3.50 -4.34 -1.15
CA VAL A 66 2.84 -3.32 -0.32
C VAL A 66 2.91 -3.64 1.17
N ARG A 67 2.90 -4.92 1.53
CA ARG A 67 2.99 -5.34 2.94
C ARG A 67 4.28 -4.85 3.61
N GLY A 68 5.40 -4.90 2.90
CA GLY A 68 6.70 -4.47 3.44
C GLY A 68 6.85 -2.96 3.62
N ILE A 69 6.07 -2.16 2.88
CA ILE A 69 6.14 -0.69 2.91
C ILE A 69 4.98 -0.03 3.67
N ARG A 70 4.02 -0.81 4.15
CA ARG A 70 2.80 -0.30 4.79
C ARG A 70 3.10 0.54 6.04
N ASP A 71 3.99 0.05 6.90
CA ASP A 71 4.30 0.72 8.17
C ASP A 71 5.01 2.07 7.93
N GLN A 72 5.87 2.15 6.91
CA GLN A 72 6.50 3.40 6.48
C GLN A 72 5.47 4.39 5.95
N GLN A 73 4.49 3.92 5.18
CA GLN A 73 3.41 4.77 4.70
C GLN A 73 2.56 5.33 5.84
N ASP A 74 2.25 4.51 6.83
CA ASP A 74 1.53 4.93 8.04
C ASP A 74 2.32 5.99 8.84
N LEU A 75 3.64 5.84 8.95
CA LEU A 75 4.51 6.82 9.60
C LEU A 75 4.50 8.16 8.84
N ILE A 76 4.64 8.13 7.52
CA ILE A 76 4.57 9.33 6.68
C ILE A 76 3.24 10.06 6.89
N ASN A 77 2.13 9.34 6.85
CA ASN A 77 0.80 9.90 7.04
C ASN A 77 0.64 10.55 8.42
N LYS A 78 1.08 9.87 9.50
CA LYS A 78 1.03 10.39 10.87
C LYS A 78 1.91 11.63 11.05
N ARG A 79 3.14 11.61 10.54
CA ARG A 79 4.06 12.76 10.63
C ARG A 79 3.53 13.97 9.88
N ARG A 80 3.04 13.80 8.66
CA ARG A 80 2.46 14.88 7.86
C ARG A 80 1.20 15.46 8.48
N SER A 81 0.29 14.62 8.94
CA SER A 81 -0.92 15.07 9.61
C SER A 81 -0.57 15.89 10.86
N LYS A 82 0.42 15.43 11.65
CA LYS A 82 0.88 16.16 12.84
C LYS A 82 1.60 17.45 12.48
N ALA A 83 2.41 17.50 11.43
CA ALA A 83 3.08 18.71 10.97
C ALA A 83 2.05 19.78 10.53
N VAL A 84 1.06 19.40 9.73
CA VAL A 84 -0.04 20.29 9.32
C VAL A 84 -0.82 20.80 10.53
N PHE A 85 -1.13 19.93 11.49
CA PHE A 85 -1.80 20.32 12.73
C PHE A 85 -0.97 21.33 13.53
N LEU A 86 0.34 21.10 13.69
CA LEU A 86 1.23 22.02 14.43
C LEU A 86 1.37 23.36 13.74
N MET A 87 1.42 23.39 12.40
CA MET A 87 1.44 24.65 11.64
C MET A 87 0.16 25.46 11.78
N ALA A 88 -0.98 24.78 11.89
CA ALA A 88 -2.29 25.43 12.04
C ALA A 88 -2.65 25.75 13.50
N SER A 89 -1.97 25.12 14.48
CA SER A 89 -2.28 25.30 15.89
C SER A 89 -1.44 26.41 16.53
N ASN A 90 -2.07 27.17 17.42
CA ASN A 90 -1.43 28.16 18.24
C ASN A 90 -1.68 27.80 19.70
N GLN A 91 -0.65 27.86 20.53
CA GLN A 91 -0.78 27.80 21.97
C GLN A 91 -0.63 29.18 22.57
N VAL A 92 -1.59 29.55 23.38
CA VAL A 92 -1.55 30.85 24.10
C VAL A 92 -1.25 30.55 25.54
N ILE A 93 -0.19 31.15 26.04
CA ILE A 93 0.22 31.08 27.44
C ILE A 93 -0.05 32.43 28.05
N MET A 94 -0.92 32.49 29.06
CA MET A 94 -1.27 33.73 29.78
C MET A 94 -1.50 33.44 31.26
N ASP A 95 -1.53 34.50 32.06
CA ASP A 95 -1.83 34.41 33.48
C ASP A 95 -3.28 33.96 33.72
N LYS A 96 -3.47 33.12 34.75
CA LYS A 96 -4.81 32.58 35.07
C LYS A 96 -5.73 33.72 35.56
N GLY A 97 -6.91 33.84 34.94
CA GLY A 97 -7.90 34.84 35.34
C GLY A 97 -7.64 36.28 34.84
N ALA A 98 -6.68 36.45 33.95
CA ALA A 98 -6.29 37.75 33.41
C ALA A 98 -7.31 38.34 32.43
N LEU A 99 -8.15 37.51 31.82
CA LEU A 99 -9.19 37.91 30.89
C LEU A 99 -10.55 37.36 31.32
N SER A 100 -11.61 38.08 31.04
CA SER A 100 -12.98 37.62 31.20
C SER A 100 -13.33 36.54 30.17
N PRO A 101 -14.35 35.70 30.39
CA PRO A 101 -14.78 34.70 29.44
C PRO A 101 -15.09 35.24 28.04
N ASP A 102 -15.67 36.43 27.95
CA ASP A 102 -16.00 37.08 26.68
C ASP A 102 -14.75 37.58 25.94
N GLU A 103 -13.80 38.17 26.64
CA GLU A 103 -12.50 38.55 26.07
C GLU A 103 -11.70 37.36 25.58
N LEU A 104 -11.74 36.22 26.30
CA LEU A 104 -11.12 34.95 25.86
C LEU A 104 -11.74 34.42 24.56
N ARG A 105 -13.05 34.59 24.39
CA ARG A 105 -13.75 34.22 23.17
C ARG A 105 -13.30 35.06 21.99
N VAL A 106 -13.23 36.38 22.16
CA VAL A 106 -12.75 37.32 21.14
C VAL A 106 -11.30 37.04 20.80
N LEU A 107 -10.44 36.83 21.79
CA LEU A 107 -9.03 36.47 21.59
C LEU A 107 -8.86 35.17 20.74
N ARG A 108 -9.62 34.12 21.04
CA ARG A 108 -9.60 32.89 20.26
C ARG A 108 -10.02 33.09 18.81
N GLN A 109 -11.02 33.93 18.56
CA GLN A 109 -11.45 34.27 17.20
C GLN A 109 -10.36 35.04 16.44
N GLN A 110 -9.69 36.01 17.09
CA GLN A 110 -8.62 36.80 16.49
C GLN A 110 -7.38 35.97 16.18
N ILE A 111 -6.99 35.06 17.08
CA ILE A 111 -5.85 34.15 16.86
C ILE A 111 -6.11 33.17 15.72
N ALA A 112 -7.36 32.78 15.47
CA ALA A 112 -7.74 31.91 14.39
C ALA A 112 -7.70 32.56 13.01
N GLN A 113 -7.74 33.89 12.96
CA GLN A 113 -7.71 34.68 11.72
C GLN A 113 -6.26 35.00 11.31
N PRO A 114 -5.89 34.89 10.02
CA PRO A 114 -4.53 35.20 9.54
C PRO A 114 -4.11 36.65 9.80
N ASN A 115 -5.07 37.58 9.79
CA ASN A 115 -4.86 39.02 9.97
C ASN A 115 -5.52 39.56 11.26
N GLY A 116 -5.72 38.68 12.26
CA GLY A 116 -6.33 39.08 13.52
C GLY A 116 -5.45 40.06 14.29
N VAL A 117 -6.03 41.13 14.79
CA VAL A 117 -5.36 42.08 15.69
C VAL A 117 -5.63 41.66 17.12
N ILE A 118 -4.54 41.42 17.87
CA ILE A 118 -4.60 41.00 19.25
C ILE A 118 -4.20 42.18 20.14
N GLU A 119 -5.17 42.73 20.84
CA GLU A 119 -4.94 43.75 21.86
C GLU A 119 -4.74 43.05 23.22
N VAL A 120 -3.59 43.32 23.84
CA VAL A 120 -3.23 42.71 25.13
C VAL A 120 -3.36 43.80 26.20
N PRO A 121 -4.20 43.62 27.25
CA PRO A 121 -4.29 44.54 28.36
C PRO A 121 -2.93 44.74 29.04
N ARG A 122 -2.57 45.97 29.37
CA ARG A 122 -1.27 46.32 30.03
C ARG A 122 -1.05 45.64 31.38
N GLN A 123 -2.08 45.08 31.98
CA GLN A 123 -2.02 44.38 33.28
C GLN A 123 -1.55 42.91 33.14
N LEU A 124 -1.49 42.35 31.91
CA LEU A 124 -0.98 41.02 31.68
C LEU A 124 0.55 41.01 31.78
N GLN A 125 1.08 40.31 32.78
CA GLN A 125 2.52 40.14 32.96
C GLN A 125 3.10 39.10 32.00
N ARG A 126 2.28 38.11 31.64
CA ARG A 126 2.71 37.01 30.74
C ARG A 126 1.67 36.81 29.65
N PHE A 127 2.07 37.08 28.42
CA PHE A 127 1.31 36.74 27.22
C PHE A 127 2.28 36.26 26.13
N GLU A 128 2.15 35.04 25.71
CA GLU A 128 3.01 34.43 24.70
C GLU A 128 2.17 33.59 23.76
N ILE A 129 2.36 33.75 22.45
CA ILE A 129 1.79 32.87 21.44
C ILE A 129 2.90 31.95 20.93
N ARG A 130 2.78 30.69 21.23
CA ARG A 130 3.71 29.65 20.76
C ARG A 130 3.20 28.94 19.54
N ARG A 131 4.08 28.79 18.56
CA ARG A 131 3.90 27.94 17.39
C ARG A 131 5.08 27.01 17.29
N ASP A 132 4.83 25.70 17.33
CA ASP A 132 5.88 24.68 17.21
C ASP A 132 6.28 24.46 15.73
N VAL A 133 6.64 25.53 15.03
CA VAL A 133 7.06 25.46 13.62
C VAL A 133 8.34 24.63 13.47
N ALA A 134 9.27 24.69 14.43
CA ALA A 134 10.50 23.92 14.41
C ALA A 134 10.19 22.40 14.40
N LEU A 135 9.29 21.95 15.28
CA LEU A 135 8.87 20.57 15.33
C LEU A 135 8.13 20.15 14.04
N ALA A 136 7.32 21.04 13.45
CA ALA A 136 6.67 20.76 12.17
C ALA A 136 7.69 20.53 11.03
N VAL A 137 8.75 21.35 10.97
CA VAL A 137 9.84 21.20 10.00
C VAL A 137 10.59 19.88 10.19
N GLU A 138 10.90 19.51 11.43
CA GLU A 138 11.57 18.23 11.73
C GLU A 138 10.69 17.01 11.35
N LEU A 139 9.39 17.10 11.59
CA LEU A 139 8.45 16.04 11.16
C LEU A 139 8.40 15.91 9.63
N GLU A 140 8.46 17.01 8.88
CA GLU A 140 8.48 16.95 7.42
C GLU A 140 9.82 16.42 6.90
N ARG A 141 10.95 16.77 7.49
CA ARG A 141 12.26 16.19 7.19
C ARG A 141 12.25 14.67 7.40
N ALA A 142 11.73 14.23 8.54
CA ALA A 142 11.60 12.81 8.84
C ALA A 142 10.67 12.09 7.85
N ALA A 143 9.58 12.72 7.41
CA ALA A 143 8.71 12.16 6.39
C ALA A 143 9.38 12.02 5.02
N VAL A 144 10.32 12.92 4.69
CA VAL A 144 11.15 12.80 3.46
C VAL A 144 12.11 11.61 3.57
N GLN A 145 12.73 11.39 4.74
CA GLN A 145 13.60 10.23 4.99
C GLN A 145 12.81 8.92 4.89
N ASP A 146 11.59 8.86 5.48
CA ASP A 146 10.73 7.67 5.37
C ASP A 146 10.38 7.35 3.91
N LYS A 147 10.16 8.36 3.06
CA LYS A 147 9.93 8.16 1.62
C LYS A 147 11.15 7.57 0.91
N ALA A 148 12.35 8.04 1.26
CA ALA A 148 13.59 7.49 0.72
C ALA A 148 13.75 6.02 1.13
N TYR A 149 13.54 5.72 2.41
CA TYR A 149 13.59 4.38 2.95
C TYR A 149 12.54 3.44 2.32
N MET A 150 11.32 3.94 2.12
CA MET A 150 10.25 3.18 1.45
C MET A 150 10.63 2.79 0.02
N ARG A 151 11.33 3.68 -0.72
CA ARG A 151 11.85 3.37 -2.06
C ARG A 151 12.94 2.31 -2.00
N GLU A 152 13.84 2.41 -1.05
CA GLU A 152 14.92 1.45 -0.85
C GLU A 152 14.36 0.04 -0.55
N VAL A 153 13.43 -0.06 0.39
CA VAL A 153 12.76 -1.33 0.75
C VAL A 153 11.95 -1.91 -0.40
N SER A 154 11.31 -1.07 -1.21
CA SER A 154 10.54 -1.53 -2.38
C SER A 154 11.39 -1.95 -3.57
N GLY A 155 12.70 -1.67 -3.54
CA GLY A 155 13.60 -1.89 -4.67
C GLY A 155 13.36 -0.96 -5.87
N ALA A 156 12.51 0.06 -5.72
CA ALA A 156 12.23 1.03 -6.77
C ALA A 156 13.37 2.07 -6.85
N SER A 157 14.33 1.85 -7.75
CA SER A 157 15.38 2.83 -8.02
C SER A 157 14.82 4.07 -8.72
N THR A 158 15.50 5.20 -8.56
CA THR A 158 15.18 6.46 -9.25
C THR A 158 15.20 6.30 -10.77
N GLU A 159 16.13 5.50 -11.27
CA GLU A 159 16.29 5.18 -12.68
C GLU A 159 15.14 4.31 -13.22
N ALA A 160 14.66 3.34 -12.41
CA ALA A 160 13.51 2.52 -12.78
C ALA A 160 12.19 3.33 -12.81
N LEU A 161 12.12 4.40 -12.02
CA LEU A 161 10.99 5.33 -12.01
C LEU A 161 11.08 6.42 -13.08
N GLY A 162 12.13 6.42 -13.92
CA GLY A 162 12.35 7.45 -14.93
C GLY A 162 12.72 8.84 -14.37
N MET A 163 13.12 8.89 -13.11
CA MET A 163 13.52 10.14 -12.45
C MET A 163 15.00 10.46 -12.77
N GLN A 164 15.32 11.76 -12.78
CA GLN A 164 16.69 12.20 -13.00
C GLN A 164 17.61 11.65 -11.92
N SER A 165 18.71 11.02 -12.34
CA SER A 165 19.72 10.46 -11.45
C SER A 165 21.07 11.13 -11.69
N ASN A 166 21.97 11.02 -10.71
CA ASN A 166 23.35 11.51 -10.82
C ASN A 166 24.25 10.60 -11.69
N ALA A 167 23.66 9.67 -12.44
CA ALA A 167 24.40 8.80 -13.34
C ALA A 167 24.82 9.58 -14.60
N THR A 168 26.11 9.77 -14.78
CA THR A 168 26.71 10.58 -15.89
C THR A 168 26.89 9.78 -17.17
N SER A 169 26.70 8.46 -17.17
CA SER A 169 26.85 7.63 -18.37
C SER A 169 25.77 6.58 -18.50
N GLY A 170 25.41 6.21 -19.73
CA GLY A 170 24.42 5.15 -20.00
C GLY A 170 24.79 3.82 -19.37
N LYS A 171 26.08 3.47 -19.26
CA LYS A 171 26.54 2.26 -18.56
C LYS A 171 26.23 2.30 -17.05
N ALA A 172 26.38 3.47 -16.42
CA ALA A 172 26.04 3.63 -15.00
C ALA A 172 24.53 3.52 -14.75
N VAL A 173 23.70 4.04 -15.65
CA VAL A 173 22.24 3.88 -15.60
C VAL A 173 21.84 2.41 -15.70
N ILE A 174 22.38 1.68 -16.68
CA ILE A 174 22.11 0.25 -16.87
C ILE A 174 22.56 -0.57 -15.65
N ALA A 175 23.75 -0.28 -15.09
CA ALA A 175 24.26 -0.97 -13.92
C ALA A 175 23.31 -0.80 -12.70
N ARG A 176 22.79 0.41 -12.48
CA ARG A 176 21.81 0.68 -11.39
C ARG A 176 20.45 0.05 -11.65
N GLN A 177 19.98 0.06 -12.90
CA GLN A 177 18.77 -0.68 -13.27
C GLN A 177 18.91 -2.17 -13.00
N ASN A 178 20.05 -2.77 -13.37
CA ASN A 178 20.32 -4.17 -13.08
C ASN A 178 20.36 -4.45 -11.57
N GLN A 179 20.93 -3.54 -10.78
CA GLN A 179 20.95 -3.67 -9.33
C GLN A 179 19.52 -3.64 -8.73
N SER A 180 18.62 -2.79 -9.23
CA SER A 180 17.23 -2.76 -8.80
C SER A 180 16.48 -4.04 -9.20
N THR A 181 16.85 -4.64 -10.33
CA THR A 181 16.27 -5.92 -10.79
C THR A 181 16.61 -7.07 -9.83
N ILE A 182 17.79 -7.04 -9.18
CA ILE A 182 18.19 -8.07 -8.21
C ILE A 182 17.22 -8.10 -7.02
N VAL A 183 16.79 -6.93 -6.52
CA VAL A 183 15.81 -6.83 -5.42
C VAL A 183 14.45 -7.42 -5.84
N SER A 184 14.11 -7.31 -7.11
CA SER A 184 12.86 -7.83 -7.67
C SER A 184 13.01 -9.25 -8.24
N ALA A 185 14.20 -9.85 -8.19
CA ALA A 185 14.48 -11.15 -8.82
C ALA A 185 13.59 -12.27 -8.27
N GLU A 186 13.35 -12.29 -6.96
CA GLU A 186 12.45 -13.27 -6.32
C GLU A 186 11.02 -13.17 -6.87
N ILE A 187 10.56 -11.95 -7.15
CA ILE A 187 9.23 -11.72 -7.73
C ILE A 187 9.18 -12.31 -9.15
N TYR A 188 10.21 -12.03 -9.97
CA TYR A 188 10.26 -12.54 -11.33
C TYR A 188 10.45 -14.06 -11.39
N ASP A 189 11.22 -14.62 -10.48
CA ASP A 189 11.37 -16.07 -10.33
C ASP A 189 10.03 -16.76 -10.01
N ASN A 190 9.22 -16.15 -9.15
CA ASN A 190 7.89 -16.65 -8.82
C ASN A 190 6.88 -16.54 -10.00
N TYR A 191 7.19 -15.75 -11.03
CA TYR A 191 6.40 -15.66 -12.27
C TYR A 191 6.85 -16.65 -13.35
N GLY A 192 8.04 -17.21 -13.23
CA GLY A 192 8.67 -18.03 -14.24
C GLY A 192 8.22 -19.52 -14.28
N PHE A 193 7.23 -19.91 -13.47
CA PHE A 193 6.71 -21.29 -13.40
C PHE A 193 5.38 -21.47 -14.12
#